data_20574f2d044c8c616c8bc99df40c9700
#
_entry.id   20574f2d044c8c616c8bc99df40c9700
#
_cell.length_a   1.000
_cell.length_b   1.000
_cell.length_c   1.000
_cell.angle_alpha   90.00
_cell.angle_beta   90.00
_cell.angle_gamma   90.00
#
_symmetry.space_group_name_H-M   'P 1'
#
loop_
_entity.id
_entity.type
_entity.pdbx_description
1 polymer ?
#
loop_
_entity_poly.entity_id
_entity_poly.type
_entity_poly.pdbx_seq_one_letter_code
_entity_poly.pdbx_strand_id
1 'polypeptide(L)'
;MDFHHPLFESLALPLVLSFAATGLLRAVLGAVHGRRWASAGVAPAILVASAWVIGWQMWPGELTEELPWIYASAALLGIGLEGMRAMKRTTWLACCVLWALVLIGLSDQPAVLQVATWAVGAAVIAAVLGAPLEQADAPASLLVAGIGLSAVAFISGSPLLFELGLAIAAAIAGCALWLWPKVRIGFGASGAVVCVIAWLTLAQGLALLTPVQPEVLLLLACALTSGPTVQWLRRGRRPAIDAVIVAGLAALWVAGALALALHGEAQAARQTPDTPHSTPPRLADKP
;
A
#
# COMPACT_ATOMS: atom_id res chain seq x y z
N MET A 1 -19.70 -16.69 14.42
CA MET A 1 -18.89 -15.68 13.72
C MET A 1 -18.68 -16.22 12.33
N ASP A 2 -19.30 -15.60 11.32
CA ASP A 2 -19.08 -16.01 9.94
C ASP A 2 -17.68 -15.55 9.54
N PHE A 3 -16.76 -16.49 9.40
CA PHE A 3 -15.36 -16.23 9.01
C PHE A 3 -15.22 -15.67 7.59
N HIS A 4 -16.30 -15.62 6.82
CA HIS A 4 -16.38 -15.04 5.48
C HIS A 4 -16.91 -13.61 5.47
N HIS A 5 -16.88 -12.90 6.62
CA HIS A 5 -17.21 -11.49 6.61
C HIS A 5 -16.05 -10.68 6.02
N PRO A 6 -16.24 -9.85 4.99
CA PRO A 6 -15.17 -9.15 4.27
C PRO A 6 -14.27 -8.30 5.18
N LEU A 7 -14.80 -7.71 6.26
CA LEU A 7 -14.01 -6.99 7.24
C LEU A 7 -13.09 -7.90 8.08
N PHE A 8 -13.43 -9.18 8.24
CA PHE A 8 -12.55 -10.12 8.93
C PHE A 8 -11.36 -10.49 8.04
N GLU A 9 -11.61 -10.74 6.79
CA GLU A 9 -10.60 -11.16 5.81
C GLU A 9 -9.62 -10.04 5.47
N SER A 10 -10.12 -8.82 5.27
CA SER A 10 -9.31 -7.68 4.87
C SER A 10 -8.65 -6.91 6.03
N LEU A 11 -9.14 -7.03 7.26
CA LEU A 11 -8.62 -6.27 8.39
C LEU A 11 -8.05 -7.17 9.51
N ALA A 12 -8.87 -8.07 10.08
CA ALA A 12 -8.46 -8.82 11.27
C ALA A 12 -7.40 -9.86 10.95
N LEU A 13 -7.58 -10.62 9.88
CA LEU A 13 -6.65 -11.68 9.48
C LEU A 13 -5.24 -11.14 9.17
N PRO A 14 -5.04 -10.13 8.28
CA PRO A 14 -3.71 -9.60 8.00
C PRO A 14 -3.04 -8.96 9.22
N LEU A 15 -3.80 -8.28 10.07
CA LEU A 15 -3.30 -7.67 11.29
C LEU A 15 -2.76 -8.72 12.26
N VAL A 16 -3.57 -9.73 12.58
CA VAL A 16 -3.19 -10.79 13.53
C VAL A 16 -2.05 -11.63 12.97
N LEU A 17 -2.09 -11.98 11.69
CA LEU A 17 -1.04 -12.75 11.04
C LEU A 17 0.29 -12.01 11.02
N SER A 18 0.30 -10.73 10.67
CA SER A 18 1.51 -9.89 10.69
C SER A 18 2.04 -9.74 12.11
N PHE A 19 1.18 -9.47 13.09
CA PHE A 19 1.58 -9.36 14.49
C PHE A 19 2.19 -10.67 15.01
N ALA A 20 1.54 -11.80 14.75
CA ALA A 20 2.01 -13.11 15.20
C ALA A 20 3.31 -13.54 14.49
N ALA A 21 3.40 -13.38 13.17
CA ALA A 21 4.60 -13.71 12.40
C ALA A 21 5.80 -12.85 12.81
N THR A 22 5.59 -11.54 13.03
CA THR A 22 6.61 -10.63 13.55
C THR A 22 7.10 -11.06 14.94
N GLY A 23 6.17 -11.42 15.84
CA GLY A 23 6.48 -11.91 17.17
C GLY A 23 7.23 -13.24 17.16
N LEU A 24 6.79 -14.16 16.30
CA LEU A 24 7.44 -15.47 16.12
C LEU A 24 8.87 -15.33 15.60
N LEU A 25 9.08 -14.54 14.55
CA LEU A 25 10.43 -14.29 14.02
C LEU A 25 11.34 -13.67 15.09
N ARG A 26 10.82 -12.73 15.87
CA ARG A 26 11.56 -12.14 16.97
C ARG A 26 11.93 -13.17 18.06
N ALA A 27 11.00 -14.06 18.40
CA ALA A 27 11.21 -15.08 19.44
C ALA A 27 12.21 -16.16 18.99
N VAL A 28 12.04 -16.68 17.76
CA VAL A 28 12.86 -17.76 17.21
C VAL A 28 14.30 -17.31 16.90
N LEU A 29 14.47 -16.12 16.32
CA LEU A 29 15.77 -15.61 15.91
C LEU A 29 16.53 -14.88 17.05
N GLY A 30 15.89 -14.74 18.21
CA GLY A 30 16.50 -14.13 19.40
C GLY A 30 16.63 -12.61 19.35
N ALA A 31 17.23 -12.03 20.38
CA ALA A 31 17.21 -10.58 20.58
C ALA A 31 17.93 -9.75 19.50
N VAL A 32 19.01 -10.26 18.93
CA VAL A 32 19.84 -9.53 17.96
C VAL A 32 19.31 -9.71 16.54
N HIS A 33 19.24 -10.97 16.07
CA HIS A 33 18.78 -11.26 14.71
C HIS A 33 17.28 -11.05 14.57
N GLY A 34 16.48 -11.46 15.57
CA GLY A 34 15.05 -11.27 15.57
C GLY A 34 14.64 -9.80 15.54
N ARG A 35 15.38 -8.90 16.19
CA ARG A 35 15.12 -7.46 16.08
C ARG A 35 15.19 -6.96 14.64
N ARG A 36 16.11 -7.49 13.86
CA ARG A 36 16.37 -7.10 12.49
C ARG A 36 15.37 -7.72 11.51
N TRP A 37 15.11 -9.03 11.66
CA TRP A 37 14.31 -9.81 10.71
C TRP A 37 12.81 -9.81 11.00
N ALA A 38 12.39 -9.29 12.16
CA ALA A 38 11.00 -9.37 12.58
C ALA A 38 10.03 -8.70 11.59
N SER A 39 10.43 -7.60 10.93
CA SER A 39 9.59 -6.92 9.95
C SER A 39 9.27 -7.77 8.69
N ALA A 40 10.03 -8.84 8.43
CA ALA A 40 9.67 -9.81 7.40
C ALA A 40 8.31 -10.49 7.66
N GLY A 41 7.80 -10.46 8.92
CA GLY A 41 6.49 -10.97 9.28
C GLY A 41 5.31 -10.24 8.60
N VAL A 42 5.54 -9.08 8.00
CA VAL A 42 4.52 -8.39 7.19
C VAL A 42 4.27 -9.11 5.86
N ALA A 43 5.31 -9.69 5.27
CA ALA A 43 5.23 -10.33 3.95
C ALA A 43 4.21 -11.48 3.89
N PRO A 44 4.23 -12.49 4.80
CA PRO A 44 3.23 -13.56 4.77
C PRO A 44 1.81 -13.03 5.00
N ALA A 45 1.62 -11.96 5.77
CA ALA A 45 0.30 -11.38 5.97
C ALA A 45 -0.27 -10.77 4.68
N ILE A 46 0.56 -10.02 3.93
CA ILE A 46 0.16 -9.44 2.64
C ILE A 46 -0.09 -10.56 1.61
N LEU A 47 0.78 -11.57 1.55
CA LEU A 47 0.65 -12.69 0.62
C LEU A 47 -0.60 -13.52 0.88
N VAL A 48 -0.86 -13.87 2.14
CA VAL A 48 -2.06 -14.64 2.51
C VAL A 48 -3.32 -13.83 2.23
N ALA A 49 -3.34 -12.55 2.58
CA ALA A 49 -4.49 -11.69 2.31
C ALA A 49 -4.76 -11.55 0.80
N SER A 50 -3.73 -11.29 -0.01
CA SER A 50 -3.88 -11.18 -1.45
C SER A 50 -4.31 -12.49 -2.11
N ALA A 51 -3.73 -13.62 -1.69
CA ALA A 51 -4.11 -14.94 -2.17
C ALA A 51 -5.52 -15.35 -1.73
N TRP A 52 -6.00 -14.84 -0.58
CA TRP A 52 -7.35 -15.10 -0.10
C TRP A 52 -8.39 -14.30 -0.89
N VAL A 53 -8.12 -13.03 -1.15
CA VAL A 53 -9.05 -12.11 -1.83
C VAL A 53 -9.11 -12.36 -3.33
N ILE A 54 -7.93 -12.56 -3.98
CA ILE A 54 -7.84 -12.70 -5.45
C ILE A 54 -7.85 -14.18 -5.85
N GLY A 55 -7.32 -15.06 -5.01
CA GLY A 55 -6.92 -16.41 -5.36
C GLY A 55 -5.46 -16.48 -5.78
N TRP A 56 -4.90 -17.68 -5.78
CA TRP A 56 -3.54 -17.94 -6.26
C TRP A 56 -3.60 -18.66 -7.60
N GLN A 57 -3.31 -17.95 -8.68
CA GLN A 57 -3.30 -18.52 -10.02
C GLN A 57 -1.85 -18.73 -10.48
N MET A 58 -1.57 -19.93 -11.01
CA MET A 58 -0.23 -20.28 -11.53
C MET A 58 0.07 -19.53 -12.84
N TRP A 59 -0.93 -19.21 -13.61
CA TRP A 59 -0.86 -18.51 -14.90
C TRP A 59 -1.80 -17.32 -14.87
N PRO A 60 -1.35 -16.17 -14.37
CA PRO A 60 -2.20 -14.99 -14.31
C PRO A 60 -2.54 -14.49 -15.72
N GLY A 61 -3.82 -14.23 -15.97
CA GLY A 61 -4.33 -13.68 -17.21
C GLY A 61 -4.78 -12.24 -17.08
N GLU A 62 -5.02 -11.79 -15.84
CA GLU A 62 -5.47 -10.44 -15.52
C GLU A 62 -4.49 -9.73 -14.60
N LEU A 63 -4.48 -8.40 -14.67
CA LEU A 63 -3.61 -7.54 -13.88
C LEU A 63 -3.72 -7.81 -12.36
N THR A 64 -4.94 -8.06 -11.87
CA THR A 64 -5.18 -8.34 -10.45
C THR A 64 -4.60 -9.67 -10.00
N GLU A 65 -4.56 -10.66 -10.87
CA GLU A 65 -4.01 -12.00 -10.60
C GLU A 65 -2.48 -12.00 -10.50
N GLU A 66 -1.80 -10.98 -11.04
CA GLU A 66 -0.36 -10.81 -10.94
C GLU A 66 0.08 -10.28 -9.56
N LEU A 67 -0.82 -9.61 -8.82
CA LEU A 67 -0.49 -8.96 -7.55
C LEU A 67 0.17 -9.88 -6.52
N PRO A 68 -0.33 -11.11 -6.26
CA PRO A 68 0.33 -12.02 -5.31
C PRO A 68 1.77 -12.38 -5.72
N TRP A 69 2.05 -12.52 -7.03
CA TRP A 69 3.39 -12.80 -7.54
C TRP A 69 4.34 -11.61 -7.38
N ILE A 70 3.84 -10.40 -7.60
CA ILE A 70 4.59 -9.16 -7.39
C ILE A 70 4.94 -9.03 -5.91
N TYR A 71 3.99 -9.28 -5.00
CA TYR A 71 4.24 -9.23 -3.56
C TYR A 71 5.21 -10.32 -3.09
N ALA A 72 5.13 -11.52 -3.65
CA ALA A 72 6.09 -12.59 -3.38
C ALA A 72 7.50 -12.20 -3.84
N SER A 73 7.62 -11.63 -5.04
CA SER A 73 8.90 -11.13 -5.58
C SER A 73 9.49 -10.03 -4.72
N ALA A 74 8.66 -9.08 -4.28
CA ALA A 74 9.07 -8.00 -3.37
C ALA A 74 9.50 -8.53 -1.99
N ALA A 75 8.81 -9.54 -1.46
CA ALA A 75 9.16 -10.20 -0.20
C ALA A 75 10.51 -10.91 -0.31
N LEU A 76 10.72 -11.69 -1.37
CA LEU A 76 12.00 -12.39 -1.63
C LEU A 76 13.16 -11.40 -1.81
N LEU A 77 12.93 -10.31 -2.56
CA LEU A 77 13.91 -9.25 -2.73
C LEU A 77 14.25 -8.60 -1.38
N GLY A 78 13.25 -8.23 -0.59
CA GLY A 78 13.45 -7.61 0.72
C GLY A 78 14.22 -8.51 1.70
N ILE A 79 13.87 -9.81 1.74
CA ILE A 79 14.58 -10.81 2.53
C ILE A 79 16.02 -10.97 2.06
N GLY A 80 16.27 -11.07 0.74
CA GLY A 80 17.62 -11.18 0.17
C GLY A 80 18.49 -9.97 0.50
N LEU A 81 17.95 -8.75 0.34
CA LEU A 81 18.66 -7.50 0.65
C LEU A 81 18.97 -7.37 2.15
N GLU A 82 18.05 -7.79 3.01
CA GLU A 82 18.26 -7.84 4.45
C GLU A 82 19.37 -8.83 4.82
N GLY A 83 19.38 -10.02 4.20
CA GLY A 83 20.40 -11.06 4.40
C GLY A 83 21.79 -10.60 4.01
N MET A 84 21.93 -9.98 2.85
CA MET A 84 23.19 -9.44 2.34
C MET A 84 23.67 -8.18 3.06
N ARG A 85 22.89 -7.63 4.00
CA ARG A 85 23.17 -6.32 4.63
C ARG A 85 23.42 -5.23 3.58
N ALA A 86 22.59 -5.23 2.53
CA ALA A 86 22.76 -4.34 1.42
C ALA A 86 22.79 -2.86 1.85
N MET A 87 23.63 -2.07 1.19
CA MET A 87 23.67 -0.63 1.42
C MET A 87 22.34 -0.01 1.00
N LYS A 88 21.93 1.11 1.63
CA LYS A 88 20.69 1.82 1.27
C LYS A 88 20.56 2.10 -0.23
N ARG A 89 21.67 2.46 -0.89
CA ARG A 89 21.71 2.68 -2.34
C ARG A 89 21.38 1.43 -3.15
N THR A 90 21.96 0.29 -2.77
CA THR A 90 21.70 -1.00 -3.43
C THR A 90 20.24 -1.41 -3.24
N THR A 91 19.70 -1.25 -2.03
CA THR A 91 18.29 -1.52 -1.74
C THR A 91 17.38 -0.64 -2.59
N TRP A 92 17.65 0.66 -2.64
CA TRP A 92 16.89 1.59 -3.47
C TRP A 92 16.94 1.22 -4.96
N LEU A 93 18.13 0.97 -5.52
CA LEU A 93 18.28 0.56 -6.92
C LEU A 93 17.53 -0.74 -7.24
N ALA A 94 17.66 -1.76 -6.37
CA ALA A 94 16.97 -3.02 -6.57
C ALA A 94 15.45 -2.86 -6.55
N CYS A 95 14.91 -2.03 -5.64
CA CYS A 95 13.49 -1.69 -5.62
C CYS A 95 13.04 -0.92 -6.86
N CYS A 96 13.84 0.03 -7.35
CA CYS A 96 13.55 0.77 -8.58
C CYS A 96 13.55 -0.14 -9.82
N VAL A 97 14.45 -1.14 -9.87
CA VAL A 97 14.46 -2.14 -10.94
C VAL A 97 13.23 -3.03 -10.85
N LEU A 98 12.89 -3.53 -9.66
CA LEU A 98 11.66 -4.31 -9.47
C LEU A 98 10.43 -3.50 -9.87
N TRP A 99 10.35 -2.23 -9.46
CA TRP A 99 9.25 -1.34 -9.84
C TRP A 99 9.17 -1.11 -11.36
N ALA A 100 10.30 -0.97 -12.04
CA ALA A 100 10.32 -0.88 -13.50
C ALA A 100 9.79 -2.15 -14.17
N LEU A 101 10.18 -3.34 -13.67
CA LEU A 101 9.69 -4.62 -14.18
C LEU A 101 8.17 -4.77 -13.96
N VAL A 102 7.68 -4.35 -12.80
CA VAL A 102 6.24 -4.34 -12.50
C VAL A 102 5.48 -3.44 -13.48
N LEU A 103 5.97 -2.22 -13.75
CA LEU A 103 5.32 -1.31 -14.70
C LEU A 103 5.31 -1.86 -16.13
N ILE A 104 6.39 -2.51 -16.56
CA ILE A 104 6.45 -3.14 -17.89
C ILE A 104 5.45 -4.30 -18.00
N GLY A 105 5.27 -5.08 -16.92
CA GLY A 105 4.31 -6.18 -16.89
C GLY A 105 2.86 -5.71 -16.84
N LEU A 106 2.57 -4.68 -16.04
CA LEU A 106 1.20 -4.25 -15.75
C LEU A 106 0.57 -3.32 -16.78
N SER A 107 1.32 -2.68 -17.66
CA SER A 107 0.73 -1.62 -18.51
C SER A 107 1.32 -1.51 -19.90
N ASP A 108 0.43 -1.43 -20.89
CA ASP A 108 0.73 -1.04 -22.27
C ASP A 108 0.66 0.49 -22.47
N GLN A 109 0.98 1.25 -21.43
CA GLN A 109 0.92 2.72 -21.47
C GLN A 109 2.04 3.31 -22.34
N PRO A 110 1.84 4.51 -22.90
CA PRO A 110 2.89 5.23 -23.63
C PRO A 110 4.17 5.38 -22.80
N ALA A 111 5.34 5.20 -23.39
CA ALA A 111 6.63 5.22 -22.71
C ALA A 111 6.85 6.48 -21.84
N VAL A 112 6.35 7.63 -22.26
CA VAL A 112 6.44 8.89 -21.48
C VAL A 112 5.70 8.77 -20.15
N LEU A 113 4.51 8.19 -20.15
CA LEU A 113 3.71 8.02 -18.94
C LEU A 113 4.32 6.95 -18.01
N GLN A 114 4.84 5.87 -18.59
CA GLN A 114 5.57 4.84 -17.82
C GLN A 114 6.79 5.43 -17.13
N VAL A 115 7.59 6.24 -17.81
CA VAL A 115 8.76 6.92 -17.22
C VAL A 115 8.34 7.88 -16.12
N ALA A 116 7.27 8.66 -16.31
CA ALA A 116 6.76 9.55 -15.28
C ALA A 116 6.29 8.77 -14.04
N THR A 117 5.53 7.71 -14.22
CA THR A 117 5.06 6.84 -13.13
C THR A 117 6.23 6.14 -12.43
N TRP A 118 7.23 5.68 -13.19
CA TRP A 118 8.46 5.13 -12.63
C TRP A 118 9.19 6.15 -11.76
N ALA A 119 9.33 7.39 -12.23
CA ALA A 119 10.02 8.45 -11.49
C ALA A 119 9.30 8.79 -10.17
N VAL A 120 7.96 8.87 -10.18
CA VAL A 120 7.17 9.06 -8.96
C VAL A 120 7.37 7.90 -8.00
N GLY A 121 7.29 6.66 -8.48
CA GLY A 121 7.53 5.47 -7.66
C GLY A 121 8.94 5.42 -7.09
N ALA A 122 9.97 5.78 -7.88
CA ALA A 122 11.35 5.87 -7.41
C ALA A 122 11.53 6.92 -6.31
N ALA A 123 10.83 8.05 -6.39
CA ALA A 123 10.81 9.08 -5.35
C ALA A 123 10.13 8.57 -4.07
N VAL A 124 9.01 7.86 -4.20
CA VAL A 124 8.32 7.21 -3.07
C VAL A 124 9.21 6.17 -2.39
N ILE A 125 9.86 5.29 -3.18
CA ILE A 125 10.81 4.30 -2.67
C ILE A 125 11.95 5.01 -1.92
N ALA A 126 12.50 6.10 -2.48
CA ALA A 126 13.55 6.87 -1.84
C ALA A 126 13.07 7.49 -0.50
N ALA A 127 11.85 8.01 -0.45
CA ALA A 127 11.26 8.59 0.75
C ALA A 127 11.08 7.54 1.87
N VAL A 128 10.54 6.37 1.54
CA VAL A 128 10.31 5.29 2.51
C VAL A 128 11.62 4.67 3.01
N LEU A 129 12.55 4.31 2.10
CA LEU A 129 13.83 3.68 2.44
C LEU A 129 14.84 4.70 2.99
N GLY A 130 14.67 5.98 2.71
CA GLY A 130 15.47 7.07 3.26
C GLY A 130 15.23 7.29 4.75
N ALA A 131 14.02 7.00 5.23
CA ALA A 131 13.68 7.07 6.64
C ALA A 131 14.58 6.13 7.47
N PRO A 132 14.87 6.45 8.75
CA PRO A 132 15.56 5.53 9.65
C PRO A 132 14.69 4.30 9.88
N LEU A 133 15.11 3.16 9.33
CA LEU A 133 14.39 1.89 9.42
C LEU A 133 14.28 1.32 10.85
N GLU A 134 14.96 1.92 11.82
CA GLU A 134 14.88 1.56 13.24
C GLU A 134 13.76 2.30 14.00
N GLN A 135 12.97 3.14 13.32
CA GLN A 135 11.92 3.97 13.91
C GLN A 135 10.54 3.60 13.33
N ALA A 136 9.48 4.08 14.00
CA ALA A 136 8.11 3.85 13.59
C ALA A 136 7.63 4.79 12.46
N ASP A 137 8.50 5.68 11.94
CA ASP A 137 8.13 6.74 10.99
C ASP A 137 7.68 6.16 9.63
N ALA A 138 8.47 5.22 9.07
CA ALA A 138 8.13 4.59 7.79
C ALA A 138 6.84 3.76 7.87
N PRO A 139 6.64 2.86 8.86
CA PRO A 139 5.37 2.17 8.98
C PRO A 139 4.18 3.08 9.29
N ALA A 140 4.38 4.21 10.01
CA ALA A 140 3.31 5.17 10.27
C ALA A 140 2.81 5.85 8.99
N SER A 141 3.72 6.34 8.14
CA SER A 141 3.35 6.95 6.86
C SER A 141 2.73 5.92 5.90
N LEU A 142 3.29 4.71 5.81
CA LEU A 142 2.77 3.62 4.98
C LEU A 142 1.37 3.17 5.43
N LEU A 143 1.13 3.08 6.74
CA LEU A 143 -0.18 2.75 7.30
C LEU A 143 -1.23 3.77 6.89
N VAL A 144 -0.95 5.05 7.13
CA VAL A 144 -1.89 6.14 6.80
C VAL A 144 -2.11 6.24 5.29
N ALA A 145 -1.05 6.13 4.48
CA ALA A 145 -1.17 6.13 3.02
C ALA A 145 -1.94 4.88 2.51
N GLY A 146 -1.80 3.72 3.16
CA GLY A 146 -2.56 2.51 2.83
C GLY A 146 -4.05 2.67 3.13
N ILE A 147 -4.41 3.25 4.27
CA ILE A 147 -5.80 3.58 4.61
C ILE A 147 -6.36 4.60 3.60
N GLY A 148 -5.57 5.62 3.24
CA GLY A 148 -5.96 6.61 2.25
C GLY A 148 -6.21 6.00 0.88
N LEU A 149 -5.34 5.09 0.43
CA LEU A 149 -5.50 4.39 -0.84
C LEU A 149 -6.77 3.53 -0.85
N SER A 150 -7.04 2.80 0.26
CA SER A 150 -8.28 2.04 0.43
C SER A 150 -9.51 2.94 0.33
N ALA A 151 -9.51 4.07 1.03
CA ALA A 151 -10.64 4.99 1.03
C ALA A 151 -10.90 5.58 -0.38
N VAL A 152 -9.84 5.92 -1.13
CA VAL A 152 -9.96 6.36 -2.53
C VAL A 152 -10.49 5.22 -3.40
N ALA A 153 -10.02 3.99 -3.23
CA ALA A 153 -10.52 2.82 -3.97
C ALA A 153 -12.02 2.58 -3.70
N PHE A 154 -12.47 2.76 -2.47
CA PHE A 154 -13.88 2.67 -2.10
C PHE A 154 -14.72 3.75 -2.80
N ILE A 155 -14.28 5.02 -2.74
CA ILE A 155 -14.92 6.16 -3.42
C ILE A 155 -15.00 5.87 -4.94
N SER A 156 -13.95 5.34 -5.53
CA SER A 156 -13.88 5.05 -6.98
C SER A 156 -14.63 3.78 -7.40
N GLY A 157 -15.37 3.14 -6.48
CA GLY A 157 -16.21 1.99 -6.77
C GLY A 157 -15.46 0.67 -7.00
N SER A 158 -14.21 0.54 -6.52
CA SER A 158 -13.42 -0.70 -6.63
C SER A 158 -13.33 -1.44 -5.29
N PRO A 159 -14.26 -2.37 -4.99
CA PRO A 159 -14.24 -3.11 -3.72
C PRO A 159 -13.00 -3.98 -3.57
N LEU A 160 -12.51 -4.58 -4.64
CA LEU A 160 -11.30 -5.42 -4.61
C LEU A 160 -10.07 -4.62 -4.16
N LEU A 161 -9.82 -3.45 -4.76
CA LEU A 161 -8.68 -2.62 -4.39
C LEU A 161 -8.84 -2.00 -3.01
N PHE A 162 -10.08 -1.72 -2.57
CA PHE A 162 -10.39 -1.31 -1.21
C PHE A 162 -9.97 -2.39 -0.20
N GLU A 163 -10.39 -3.64 -0.40
CA GLU A 163 -10.07 -4.75 0.49
C GLU A 163 -8.57 -5.03 0.56
N LEU A 164 -7.89 -5.04 -0.59
CA LEU A 164 -6.43 -5.23 -0.65
C LEU A 164 -5.66 -4.10 0.03
N GLY A 165 -6.06 -2.84 -0.20
CA GLY A 165 -5.44 -1.70 0.45
C GLY A 165 -5.62 -1.73 1.97
N LEU A 166 -6.81 -2.12 2.44
CA LEU A 166 -7.10 -2.29 3.86
C LEU A 166 -6.28 -3.43 4.46
N ALA A 167 -6.12 -4.54 3.73
CA ALA A 167 -5.31 -5.67 4.15
C ALA A 167 -3.81 -5.31 4.30
N ILE A 168 -3.27 -4.53 3.34
CA ILE A 168 -1.89 -4.02 3.44
C ILE A 168 -1.75 -3.09 4.64
N ALA A 169 -2.68 -2.16 4.84
CA ALA A 169 -2.66 -1.26 5.99
C ALA A 169 -2.73 -2.05 7.31
N ALA A 170 -3.60 -3.05 7.39
CA ALA A 170 -3.74 -3.93 8.56
C ALA A 170 -2.47 -4.76 8.83
N ALA A 171 -1.82 -5.30 7.79
CA ALA A 171 -0.55 -5.99 7.92
C ALA A 171 0.56 -5.08 8.45
N ILE A 172 0.63 -3.85 7.95
CA ILE A 172 1.58 -2.83 8.44
C ILE A 172 1.27 -2.48 9.90
N ALA A 173 -0.01 -2.31 10.26
CA ALA A 173 -0.44 -2.05 11.63
C ALA A 173 -0.01 -3.16 12.60
N GLY A 174 -0.19 -4.43 12.21
CA GLY A 174 0.24 -5.58 13.02
C GLY A 174 1.74 -5.56 13.36
N CYS A 175 2.59 -5.21 12.39
CA CYS A 175 4.02 -5.01 12.62
C CYS A 175 4.30 -3.74 13.46
N ALA A 176 3.59 -2.63 13.20
CA ALA A 176 3.78 -1.36 13.88
C ALA A 176 3.49 -1.43 15.39
N LEU A 177 2.64 -2.34 15.84
CA LEU A 177 2.39 -2.60 17.26
C LEU A 177 3.66 -3.06 18.03
N TRP A 178 4.66 -3.60 17.34
CA TRP A 178 5.97 -3.96 17.92
C TRP A 178 6.95 -2.78 17.92
N LEU A 179 6.66 -1.73 17.17
CA LEU A 179 7.49 -0.54 17.05
C LEU A 179 7.03 0.60 17.97
N TRP A 180 5.75 0.62 18.33
CA TRP A 180 5.17 1.69 19.13
C TRP A 180 4.45 1.13 20.38
N PRO A 181 4.49 1.79 21.55
CA PRO A 181 5.22 3.04 21.86
C PRO A 181 6.71 2.82 22.15
N LYS A 182 7.15 1.56 22.31
CA LYS A 182 8.55 1.18 22.54
C LYS A 182 9.07 0.37 21.37
N VAL A 183 10.15 0.83 20.76
CA VAL A 183 10.81 0.15 19.65
C VAL A 183 11.40 -1.19 20.13
N ARG A 184 10.72 -2.29 19.78
CA ARG A 184 11.14 -3.67 20.12
C ARG A 184 11.79 -4.39 18.96
N ILE A 185 11.54 -3.92 17.74
CA ILE A 185 12.06 -4.45 16.47
C ILE A 185 12.58 -3.31 15.59
N GLY A 186 13.27 -3.62 14.48
CA GLY A 186 13.54 -2.68 13.39
C GLY A 186 12.58 -2.93 12.23
N PHE A 187 12.19 -1.88 11.54
CA PHE A 187 11.44 -2.00 10.28
C PHE A 187 12.46 -2.04 9.12
N GLY A 188 13.08 -3.23 8.93
CA GLY A 188 14.16 -3.44 7.98
C GLY A 188 13.73 -3.44 6.52
N ALA A 189 14.70 -3.68 5.63
CA ALA A 189 14.44 -3.79 4.19
C ALA A 189 13.42 -4.90 3.88
N SER A 190 13.42 -6.00 4.63
CA SER A 190 12.49 -7.13 4.47
C SER A 190 11.00 -6.74 4.61
N GLY A 191 10.68 -5.78 5.49
CA GLY A 191 9.32 -5.25 5.62
C GLY A 191 9.06 -4.07 4.70
N ALA A 192 10.00 -3.11 4.65
CA ALA A 192 9.83 -1.87 3.90
C ALA A 192 9.64 -2.10 2.39
N VAL A 193 10.40 -3.04 1.79
CA VAL A 193 10.34 -3.32 0.35
C VAL A 193 8.96 -3.89 -0.02
N VAL A 194 8.49 -4.90 0.69
CA VAL A 194 7.19 -5.49 0.37
C VAL A 194 6.05 -4.49 0.54
N CYS A 195 6.09 -3.67 1.60
CA CYS A 195 5.05 -2.67 1.85
C CYS A 195 5.01 -1.57 0.79
N VAL A 196 6.18 -1.01 0.40
CA VAL A 196 6.23 0.07 -0.58
C VAL A 196 5.87 -0.43 -1.98
N ILE A 197 6.34 -1.62 -2.38
CA ILE A 197 5.98 -2.20 -3.69
C ILE A 197 4.50 -2.55 -3.72
N ALA A 198 3.95 -3.15 -2.66
CA ALA A 198 2.52 -3.46 -2.58
C ALA A 198 1.66 -2.19 -2.69
N TRP A 199 2.04 -1.12 -1.98
CA TRP A 199 1.36 0.16 -2.07
C TRP A 199 1.41 0.75 -3.48
N LEU A 200 2.60 0.79 -4.11
CA LEU A 200 2.80 1.31 -5.47
C LEU A 200 1.99 0.51 -6.50
N THR A 201 1.97 -0.81 -6.37
CA THR A 201 1.25 -1.70 -7.28
C THR A 201 -0.26 -1.49 -7.20
N LEU A 202 -0.80 -1.33 -5.97
CA LEU A 202 -2.21 -0.99 -5.79
C LEU A 202 -2.55 0.40 -6.30
N ALA A 203 -1.68 1.40 -6.07
CA ALA A 203 -1.87 2.75 -6.62
C ALA A 203 -1.88 2.73 -8.15
N GLN A 204 -1.02 1.93 -8.78
CA GLN A 204 -1.02 1.73 -10.23
C GLN A 204 -2.28 0.99 -10.69
N GLY A 205 -2.69 -0.08 -9.98
CA GLY A 205 -3.94 -0.77 -10.27
C GLY A 205 -5.15 0.16 -10.21
N LEU A 206 -5.19 1.05 -9.21
CA LEU A 206 -6.24 2.05 -9.09
C LEU A 206 -6.22 3.05 -10.26
N ALA A 207 -5.03 3.48 -10.70
CA ALA A 207 -4.89 4.36 -11.86
C ALA A 207 -5.32 3.70 -13.18
N LEU A 208 -5.16 2.38 -13.31
CA LEU A 208 -5.49 1.63 -14.53
C LEU A 208 -6.94 1.16 -14.58
N LEU A 209 -7.50 0.78 -13.44
CA LEU A 209 -8.82 0.12 -13.35
C LEU A 209 -9.96 1.07 -12.99
N THR A 210 -9.64 2.31 -12.56
CA THR A 210 -10.66 3.26 -12.11
C THR A 210 -10.43 4.65 -12.71
N PRO A 211 -11.47 5.50 -12.82
CA PRO A 211 -11.36 6.86 -13.36
C PRO A 211 -10.78 7.85 -12.34
N VAL A 212 -9.87 7.40 -11.47
CA VAL A 212 -9.23 8.27 -10.47
C VAL A 212 -8.33 9.30 -11.12
N GLN A 213 -8.45 10.54 -10.67
CA GLN A 213 -7.58 11.63 -11.12
C GLN A 213 -6.14 11.41 -10.63
N PRO A 214 -5.12 11.61 -11.48
CA PRO A 214 -3.72 11.41 -11.13
C PRO A 214 -3.27 12.30 -9.95
N GLU A 215 -3.87 13.46 -9.76
CA GLU A 215 -3.61 14.38 -8.66
C GLU A 215 -3.93 13.76 -7.29
N VAL A 216 -4.98 12.94 -7.21
CA VAL A 216 -5.35 12.19 -6.00
C VAL A 216 -4.23 11.23 -5.62
N LEU A 217 -3.70 10.48 -6.59
CA LEU A 217 -2.62 9.53 -6.36
C LEU A 217 -1.31 10.23 -6.00
N LEU A 218 -1.03 11.40 -6.59
CA LEU A 218 0.13 12.22 -6.22
C LEU A 218 0.03 12.72 -4.78
N LEU A 219 -1.13 13.16 -4.32
CA LEU A 219 -1.34 13.55 -2.92
C LEU A 219 -1.14 12.37 -1.97
N LEU A 220 -1.63 11.18 -2.33
CA LEU A 220 -1.37 9.96 -1.56
C LEU A 220 0.13 9.60 -1.54
N ALA A 221 0.84 9.77 -2.66
CA ALA A 221 2.29 9.60 -2.70
C ALA A 221 3.03 10.61 -1.81
N CYS A 222 2.55 11.86 -1.74
CA CYS A 222 3.08 12.87 -0.83
C CYS A 222 2.92 12.46 0.65
N ALA A 223 1.89 11.70 1.03
CA ALA A 223 1.75 11.18 2.39
C ALA A 223 2.96 10.32 2.81
N LEU A 224 3.59 9.60 1.88
CA LEU A 224 4.77 8.78 2.14
C LEU A 224 6.06 9.60 2.33
N THR A 225 6.08 10.86 1.90
CA THR A 225 7.20 11.78 2.13
C THR A 225 7.17 12.42 3.53
N SER A 226 6.11 12.20 4.31
CA SER A 226 5.94 12.80 5.65
C SER A 226 7.06 12.43 6.62
N GLY A 227 7.59 11.19 6.55
CA GLY A 227 8.71 10.74 7.38
C GLY A 227 9.97 11.58 7.18
N PRO A 228 10.55 11.64 5.96
CA PRO A 228 11.69 12.50 5.66
C PRO A 228 11.46 13.98 5.99
N THR A 229 10.26 14.50 5.74
CA THR A 229 9.90 15.90 6.03
C THR A 229 9.99 16.21 7.52
N VAL A 230 9.42 15.37 8.37
CA VAL A 230 9.48 15.55 9.83
C VAL A 230 10.90 15.44 10.34
N GLN A 231 11.71 14.52 9.81
CA GLN A 231 13.11 14.35 10.17
C GLN A 231 13.95 15.58 9.80
N TRP A 232 13.71 16.18 8.65
CA TRP A 232 14.39 17.41 8.24
C TRP A 232 14.01 18.61 9.13
N LEU A 233 12.75 18.69 9.55
CA LEU A 233 12.24 19.81 10.35
C LEU A 233 12.65 19.73 11.82
N ARG A 234 12.82 18.53 12.39
CA ARG A 234 13.09 18.30 13.82
C ARG A 234 14.52 17.85 14.09
N ARG A 235 15.28 18.72 14.77
CA ARG A 235 16.65 18.43 15.19
C ARG A 235 16.76 17.54 16.44
N GLY A 236 15.72 17.46 17.27
CA GLY A 236 15.66 16.64 18.49
C GLY A 236 14.70 15.48 18.34
N ARG A 237 15.18 14.22 18.41
CA ARG A 237 14.38 13.02 18.14
C ARG A 237 13.70 12.48 19.39
N ARG A 238 12.38 12.31 19.31
CA ARG A 238 11.56 11.57 20.29
C ARG A 238 10.73 10.53 19.52
N PRO A 239 11.19 9.27 19.40
CA PRO A 239 10.66 8.31 18.42
C PRO A 239 9.14 8.09 18.52
N ALA A 240 8.56 8.11 19.72
CA ALA A 240 7.12 7.92 19.88
C ALA A 240 6.30 9.14 19.41
N ILE A 241 6.81 10.35 19.61
CA ILE A 241 6.14 11.60 19.21
C ILE A 241 6.33 11.83 17.72
N ASP A 242 7.51 11.51 17.19
CA ASP A 242 7.82 11.70 15.77
C ASP A 242 6.92 10.83 14.91
N ALA A 243 6.65 9.57 15.28
CA ALA A 243 5.71 8.70 14.59
C ALA A 243 4.28 9.26 14.54
N VAL A 244 3.80 9.88 15.63
CA VAL A 244 2.48 10.53 15.68
C VAL A 244 2.43 11.77 14.78
N ILE A 245 3.50 12.57 14.77
CA ILE A 245 3.58 13.75 13.89
C ILE A 245 3.62 13.33 12.42
N VAL A 246 4.39 12.27 12.08
CA VAL A 246 4.45 11.71 10.73
C VAL A 246 3.07 11.21 10.31
N ALA A 247 2.37 10.46 11.17
CA ALA A 247 1.01 10.00 10.90
C ALA A 247 0.04 11.17 10.70
N GLY A 248 0.12 12.20 11.54
CA GLY A 248 -0.71 13.41 11.42
C GLY A 248 -0.46 14.17 10.11
N LEU A 249 0.80 14.35 9.73
CA LEU A 249 1.16 15.00 8.47
C LEU A 249 0.72 14.16 7.26
N ALA A 250 0.90 12.84 7.31
CA ALA A 250 0.41 11.94 6.27
C ALA A 250 -1.12 11.99 6.15
N ALA A 251 -1.84 12.05 7.29
CA ALA A 251 -3.30 12.18 7.32
C ALA A 251 -3.81 13.47 6.68
N LEU A 252 -3.08 14.58 6.76
CA LEU A 252 -3.43 15.82 6.06
C LEU A 252 -3.37 15.65 4.54
N TRP A 253 -2.34 14.98 4.02
CA TRP A 253 -2.24 14.67 2.59
C TRP A 253 -3.37 13.73 2.14
N VAL A 254 -3.67 12.70 2.93
CA VAL A 254 -4.78 11.77 2.67
C VAL A 254 -6.12 12.52 2.68
N ALA A 255 -6.36 13.40 3.64
CA ALA A 255 -7.59 14.21 3.69
C ALA A 255 -7.75 15.09 2.43
N GLY A 256 -6.65 15.70 1.96
CA GLY A 256 -6.64 16.43 0.70
C GLY A 256 -6.97 15.54 -0.51
N ALA A 257 -6.39 14.33 -0.57
CA ALA A 257 -6.67 13.37 -1.63
C ALA A 257 -8.15 12.93 -1.63
N LEU A 258 -8.72 12.65 -0.46
CA LEU A 258 -10.12 12.27 -0.33
C LEU A 258 -11.07 13.41 -0.71
N ALA A 259 -10.77 14.63 -0.29
CA ALA A 259 -11.56 15.80 -0.65
C ALA A 259 -11.58 16.01 -2.18
N LEU A 260 -10.44 15.81 -2.84
CA LEU A 260 -10.34 15.92 -4.30
C LEU A 260 -11.09 14.78 -5.00
N ALA A 261 -10.99 13.54 -4.52
CA ALA A 261 -11.70 12.39 -5.06
C ALA A 261 -13.23 12.58 -4.98
N LEU A 262 -13.75 12.99 -3.81
CA LEU A 262 -15.16 13.28 -3.62
C LEU A 262 -15.67 14.43 -4.50
N HIS A 263 -14.84 15.45 -4.69
CA HIS A 263 -15.18 16.56 -5.58
C HIS A 263 -15.30 16.11 -7.04
N GLY A 264 -14.39 15.26 -7.49
CA GLY A 264 -14.40 14.68 -8.83
C GLY A 264 -15.66 13.85 -9.10
N GLU A 265 -16.06 13.00 -8.15
CA GLU A 265 -17.31 12.23 -8.27
C GLU A 265 -18.56 13.12 -8.30
N ALA A 266 -18.61 14.13 -7.44
CA ALA A 266 -19.73 15.08 -7.43
C ALA A 266 -19.86 15.85 -8.76
N GLN A 267 -18.76 16.13 -9.43
CA GLN A 267 -18.77 16.74 -10.77
C GLN A 267 -19.24 15.74 -11.85
N ALA A 268 -18.77 14.51 -11.81
CA ALA A 268 -19.17 13.46 -12.75
C ALA A 268 -20.68 13.18 -12.65
N ALA A 269 -21.21 13.10 -11.43
CA ALA A 269 -22.65 12.91 -11.18
C ALA A 269 -23.52 14.06 -11.75
N ARG A 270 -23.02 15.30 -11.76
CA ARG A 270 -23.74 16.45 -12.35
C ARG A 270 -23.70 16.49 -13.88
N GLN A 271 -22.72 15.84 -14.49
CA GLN A 271 -22.55 15.81 -15.94
C GLN A 271 -23.31 14.67 -16.62
N THR A 272 -23.78 13.67 -15.86
CA THR A 272 -24.64 12.62 -16.39
C THR A 272 -26.03 13.23 -16.61
N PRO A 273 -26.48 13.48 -17.86
CA PRO A 273 -27.84 13.99 -18.10
C PRO A 273 -28.83 12.92 -17.63
N ASP A 274 -29.86 13.35 -16.90
CA ASP A 274 -31.03 12.52 -16.66
C ASP A 274 -31.53 12.02 -18.01
N THR A 275 -31.17 10.79 -18.38
CA THR A 275 -31.83 10.12 -19.49
C THR A 275 -33.29 9.99 -19.09
N PRO A 276 -34.24 10.70 -19.74
CA PRO A 276 -35.64 10.59 -19.38
C PRO A 276 -35.98 9.10 -19.53
N HIS A 277 -36.46 8.51 -18.44
CA HIS A 277 -36.98 7.15 -18.40
C HIS A 277 -37.81 6.95 -19.66
N SER A 278 -37.28 6.18 -20.61
CA SER A 278 -38.02 5.77 -21.78
C SER A 278 -39.29 5.11 -21.28
N THR A 279 -40.40 5.82 -21.41
CA THR A 279 -41.74 5.31 -21.11
C THR A 279 -41.85 3.96 -21.81
N PRO A 280 -42.17 2.87 -21.08
CA PRO A 280 -42.30 1.57 -21.72
C PRO A 280 -43.31 1.68 -22.89
N PRO A 281 -43.03 1.10 -24.08
CA PRO A 281 -43.93 1.19 -25.18
C PRO A 281 -45.30 0.66 -24.74
N ARG A 282 -46.32 1.49 -24.80
CA ARG A 282 -47.71 1.08 -24.63
C ARG A 282 -47.94 -0.06 -25.59
N LEU A 283 -48.14 -1.26 -25.04
CA LEU A 283 -48.66 -2.38 -25.83
C LEU A 283 -49.99 -1.87 -26.41
N ALA A 284 -49.95 -1.59 -27.71
CA ALA A 284 -51.15 -1.30 -28.45
C ALA A 284 -52.04 -2.55 -28.39
N ASP A 285 -53.22 -2.40 -27.78
CA ASP A 285 -54.28 -3.38 -27.85
C ASP A 285 -54.46 -3.80 -29.31
N LYS A 286 -54.21 -5.06 -29.62
CA LYS A 286 -54.61 -5.67 -30.87
C LYS A 286 -56.08 -5.98 -30.80
N PRO A 287 -56.87 -5.62 -31.84
CA PRO A 287 -58.30 -5.93 -31.94
C PRO A 287 -58.54 -7.44 -32.06
#